data_f63a93f1a8f2176d911967e465f46e87
#
_entry.id   f63a93f1a8f2176d911967e465f46e87
#
_cell.length_a   1.000
_cell.length_b   1.000
_cell.length_c   1.000
_cell.angle_alpha   90.00
_cell.angle_beta   90.00
_cell.angle_gamma   90.00
#
_symmetry.space_group_name_H-M   'P 1'
#
loop_
_entity.id
_entity.type
_entity.pdbx_description
1 polymer ?
#
loop_
_entity_poly.entity_id
_entity_poly.type
_entity_poly.pdbx_seq_one_letter_code
_entity_poly.pdbx_strand_id
1 'polypeptide(L)'
;MTKLNEKAETQLKILGFHKTKTQFNPTMSELDRIKANYELVRQINQFSSKGQSFFKVTNSKSNAYYEPNDRNIYFRPGTEYTTATAVAHEIGHGLGKYQAKSASYYNTAKAYAQARGYGEAEAIFNEARMIAYEERNNGSAYSTQISGNLYPYIKGKSFEQVKDLIARQNCMVCVQIQKKMDLLN
;
A
#
# COMPACT_ATOMS: atom_id res chain seq x y z
N MET A 1 10.48 21.40 7.58
CA MET A 1 10.21 20.13 6.83
C MET A 1 10.20 18.98 7.81
N THR A 2 9.16 18.14 7.80
CA THR A 2 9.12 16.93 8.60
C THR A 2 10.13 15.93 8.04
N LYS A 3 11.07 15.49 8.88
CA LYS A 3 12.05 14.47 8.52
C LYS A 3 11.49 13.08 8.77
N LEU A 4 11.97 12.11 8.03
CA LEU A 4 11.69 10.70 8.28
C LEU A 4 12.25 10.29 9.64
N ASN A 5 11.46 9.57 10.43
CA ASN A 5 11.87 9.04 11.73
C ASN A 5 13.09 8.13 11.58
N GLU A 6 14.10 8.28 12.44
CA GLU A 6 15.38 7.55 12.36
C GLU A 6 15.21 6.03 12.40
N LYS A 7 14.30 5.53 13.25
CA LYS A 7 14.00 4.09 13.33
C LYS A 7 13.45 3.58 11.98
N ALA A 8 12.48 4.27 11.41
CA ALA A 8 11.89 3.90 10.13
C ALA A 8 12.92 4.00 8.98
N GLU A 9 13.73 5.06 8.97
CA GLU A 9 14.80 5.21 7.97
C GLU A 9 15.81 4.06 8.04
N THR A 10 16.23 3.68 9.25
CA THR A 10 17.15 2.57 9.46
C THR A 10 16.55 1.25 8.97
N GLN A 11 15.28 0.98 9.26
CA GLN A 11 14.59 -0.22 8.80
C GLN A 11 14.47 -0.27 7.27
N LEU A 12 14.10 0.85 6.63
CA LEU A 12 14.04 0.94 5.17
C LEU A 12 15.42 0.76 4.51
N LYS A 13 16.50 1.26 5.14
CA LYS A 13 17.87 1.00 4.68
C LYS A 13 18.24 -0.49 4.77
N ILE A 14 17.92 -1.17 5.87
CA ILE A 14 18.13 -2.61 6.03
C ILE A 14 17.38 -3.40 4.96
N LEU A 15 16.17 -2.98 4.59
CA LEU A 15 15.36 -3.58 3.53
C LEU A 15 15.88 -3.30 2.11
N GLY A 16 16.87 -2.41 1.95
CA GLY A 16 17.52 -2.16 0.66
C GLY A 16 16.95 -0.98 -0.14
N PHE A 17 16.01 -0.20 0.39
CA PHE A 17 15.40 0.95 -0.32
C PHE A 17 16.41 1.99 -0.79
N HIS A 18 17.54 2.14 -0.12
CA HIS A 18 18.63 3.03 -0.52
C HIS A 18 19.43 2.51 -1.74
N LYS A 19 19.34 1.21 -2.05
CA LYS A 19 20.02 0.56 -3.19
C LYS A 19 19.11 0.43 -4.40
N THR A 20 17.81 0.31 -4.19
CA THR A 20 16.81 0.19 -5.25
C THR A 20 16.62 1.55 -5.92
N LYS A 21 16.82 1.59 -7.23
CA LYS A 21 16.64 2.81 -8.04
C LYS A 21 15.20 2.92 -8.52
N THR A 22 14.71 4.16 -8.61
CA THR A 22 13.37 4.40 -9.17
C THR A 22 13.35 4.13 -10.66
N GLN A 23 12.22 3.65 -11.18
CA GLN A 23 12.08 3.34 -12.61
C GLN A 23 12.15 4.56 -13.52
N PHE A 24 11.81 5.76 -13.01
CA PHE A 24 11.75 7.00 -13.78
C PHE A 24 12.97 7.91 -13.58
N ASN A 25 13.80 7.63 -12.58
CA ASN A 25 15.05 8.38 -12.34
C ASN A 25 16.14 7.44 -11.81
N PRO A 26 17.07 6.97 -12.67
CA PRO A 26 18.10 6.00 -12.29
C PRO A 26 19.13 6.56 -11.30
N THR A 27 19.15 7.87 -11.06
CA THR A 27 20.03 8.49 -10.05
C THR A 27 19.39 8.54 -8.67
N MET A 28 18.05 8.48 -8.58
CA MET A 28 17.28 8.55 -7.35
C MET A 28 17.06 7.15 -6.78
N SER A 29 17.32 6.95 -5.49
CA SER A 29 16.89 5.73 -4.80
C SER A 29 15.42 5.81 -4.35
N GLU A 30 14.80 4.65 -4.12
CA GLU A 30 13.44 4.60 -3.56
C GLU A 30 13.38 5.22 -2.15
N LEU A 31 14.46 5.14 -1.37
CA LEU A 31 14.55 5.85 -0.08
C LEU A 31 14.56 7.38 -0.26
N ASP A 32 15.29 7.89 -1.24
CA ASP A 32 15.32 9.33 -1.53
C ASP A 32 13.95 9.80 -2.03
N ARG A 33 13.26 9.00 -2.84
CA ARG A 33 11.88 9.24 -3.25
C ARG A 33 10.93 9.34 -2.05
N ILE A 34 11.02 8.38 -1.11
CA ILE A 34 10.24 8.42 0.14
C ILE A 34 10.51 9.73 0.88
N LYS A 35 11.79 10.09 1.07
CA LYS A 35 12.19 11.31 1.79
C LYS A 35 11.71 12.60 1.13
N ALA A 36 11.65 12.62 -0.21
CA ALA A 36 11.14 13.75 -0.97
C ALA A 36 9.61 13.89 -0.90
N ASN A 37 8.89 12.83 -0.56
CA ASN A 37 7.43 12.84 -0.47
C ASN A 37 6.97 13.16 0.96
N TYR A 38 6.64 14.42 1.22
CA TYR A 38 6.21 14.88 2.55
C TYR A 38 5.01 14.09 3.10
N GLU A 39 4.02 13.79 2.26
CA GLU A 39 2.82 13.05 2.68
C GLU A 39 3.18 11.62 3.11
N LEU A 40 4.04 10.95 2.36
CA LEU A 40 4.49 9.60 2.71
C LEU A 40 5.37 9.60 3.97
N VAL A 41 6.28 10.58 4.12
CA VAL A 41 7.07 10.75 5.35
C VAL A 41 6.16 10.92 6.57
N ARG A 42 5.12 11.76 6.46
CA ARG A 42 4.15 11.97 7.54
C ARG A 42 3.45 10.69 7.93
N GLN A 43 3.03 9.89 6.96
CA GLN A 43 2.35 8.61 7.18
C GLN A 43 3.29 7.56 7.80
N ILE A 44 4.53 7.45 7.33
CA ILE A 44 5.54 6.56 7.90
C ILE A 44 5.80 6.92 9.36
N ASN A 45 5.94 8.20 9.67
CA ASN A 45 6.15 8.67 11.03
C ASN A 45 4.94 8.36 11.93
N GLN A 46 3.72 8.56 11.41
CA GLN A 46 2.49 8.20 12.11
C GLN A 46 2.41 6.68 12.36
N PHE A 47 2.75 5.86 11.37
CA PHE A 47 2.81 4.41 11.49
C PHE A 47 3.82 3.99 12.55
N SER A 48 5.03 4.51 12.49
CA SER A 48 6.10 4.21 13.46
C SER A 48 5.77 4.67 14.87
N SER A 49 5.06 5.81 15.05
CA SER A 49 4.68 6.32 16.37
C SER A 49 3.68 5.42 17.10
N LYS A 50 2.97 4.56 16.38
CA LYS A 50 2.08 3.53 16.94
C LYS A 50 2.83 2.26 17.38
N GLY A 51 4.15 2.26 17.38
CA GLY A 51 4.99 1.11 17.71
C GLY A 51 5.15 0.09 16.57
N GLN A 52 4.61 0.41 15.39
CA GLN A 52 4.67 -0.43 14.20
C GLN A 52 6.05 -0.34 13.52
N SER A 53 6.41 -1.35 12.75
CA SER A 53 7.75 -1.46 12.17
C SER A 53 7.73 -2.06 10.77
N PHE A 54 8.84 -1.87 10.04
CA PHE A 54 9.10 -2.52 8.75
C PHE A 54 10.06 -3.68 8.98
N PHE A 55 9.76 -4.87 8.45
CA PHE A 55 10.58 -6.06 8.64
C PHE A 55 10.96 -6.73 7.34
N LYS A 56 12.08 -7.48 7.41
CA LYS A 56 12.56 -8.32 6.32
C LYS A 56 11.75 -9.60 6.27
N VAL A 57 11.25 -9.97 5.09
CA VAL A 57 10.58 -11.25 4.83
C VAL A 57 11.47 -12.14 3.98
N THR A 58 11.71 -13.37 4.43
CA THR A 58 12.56 -14.33 3.69
C THR A 58 11.78 -15.40 2.94
N ASN A 59 10.57 -15.80 3.38
CA ASN A 59 9.86 -16.98 2.88
C ASN A 59 8.39 -16.72 2.49
N SER A 60 7.96 -15.48 2.29
CA SER A 60 6.60 -15.19 1.87
C SER A 60 6.41 -15.36 0.36
N LYS A 61 5.22 -15.80 -0.06
CA LYS A 61 4.77 -15.72 -1.46
C LYS A 61 4.47 -14.28 -1.88
N SER A 62 4.16 -13.41 -0.92
CA SER A 62 3.95 -11.98 -1.14
C SER A 62 5.27 -11.23 -1.11
N ASN A 63 5.40 -10.21 -1.95
CA ASN A 63 6.61 -9.38 -2.03
C ASN A 63 6.60 -8.26 -0.98
N ALA A 64 5.42 -7.78 -0.62
CA ALA A 64 5.14 -6.92 0.51
C ALA A 64 3.76 -7.27 1.08
N TYR A 65 3.56 -7.08 2.38
CA TYR A 65 2.23 -7.17 3.00
C TYR A 65 2.22 -6.53 4.40
N TYR A 66 1.05 -6.03 4.77
CA TYR A 66 0.74 -5.65 6.13
C TYR A 66 0.16 -6.85 6.89
N GLU A 67 0.69 -7.14 8.09
CA GLU A 67 0.19 -8.20 8.97
C GLU A 67 -0.68 -7.59 10.09
N PRO A 68 -2.00 -7.81 10.07
CA PRO A 68 -2.91 -7.20 11.04
C PRO A 68 -2.70 -7.64 12.49
N ASN A 69 -2.16 -8.86 12.71
CA ASN A 69 -2.01 -9.42 14.06
C ASN A 69 -0.92 -8.72 14.86
N ASP A 70 0.20 -8.43 14.23
CA ASP A 70 1.33 -7.74 14.87
C ASP A 70 1.45 -6.28 14.41
N ARG A 71 0.62 -5.86 13.44
CA ARG A 71 0.55 -4.51 12.89
C ARG A 71 1.84 -4.03 12.26
N ASN A 72 2.60 -4.94 11.65
CA ASN A 72 3.84 -4.62 10.99
C ASN A 72 3.74 -4.79 9.47
N ILE A 73 4.65 -4.14 8.75
CA ILE A 73 4.79 -4.28 7.30
C ILE A 73 6.02 -5.12 7.00
N TYR A 74 5.83 -6.12 6.18
CA TYR A 74 6.86 -7.04 5.76
C TYR A 74 7.19 -6.84 4.29
N PHE A 75 8.48 -6.82 3.95
CA PHE A 75 8.99 -6.72 2.60
C PHE A 75 9.93 -7.87 2.27
N ARG A 76 9.88 -8.35 1.03
CA ARG A 76 10.91 -9.21 0.47
C ARG A 76 12.04 -8.31 -0.06
N PRO A 77 13.26 -8.34 0.52
CA PRO A 77 14.36 -7.47 0.11
C PRO A 77 14.84 -7.81 -1.30
N GLY A 78 15.30 -6.78 -2.03
CA GLY A 78 15.93 -6.94 -3.33
C GLY A 78 14.98 -7.34 -4.46
N THR A 79 13.68 -7.19 -4.27
CA THR A 79 12.67 -7.39 -5.31
C THR A 79 12.25 -6.05 -5.92
N GLU A 80 11.61 -6.10 -7.10
CA GLU A 80 10.95 -4.98 -7.76
C GLU A 80 9.87 -4.28 -6.90
N TYR A 81 9.48 -4.89 -5.78
CA TYR A 81 8.49 -4.35 -4.82
C TYR A 81 9.11 -3.58 -3.65
N THR A 82 10.44 -3.42 -3.63
CA THR A 82 11.11 -2.52 -2.66
C THR A 82 10.97 -1.08 -3.15
N THR A 83 9.74 -0.57 -3.24
CA THR A 83 9.38 0.72 -3.82
C THR A 83 8.61 1.62 -2.86
N ALA A 84 8.70 2.92 -3.05
CA ALA A 84 7.92 3.91 -2.28
C ALA A 84 6.40 3.67 -2.44
N THR A 85 5.98 3.19 -3.62
CA THR A 85 4.58 2.86 -3.90
C THR A 85 4.10 1.68 -3.04
N ALA A 86 4.91 0.61 -2.93
CA ALA A 86 4.59 -0.51 -2.06
C ALA A 86 4.54 -0.09 -0.58
N VAL A 87 5.44 0.80 -0.13
CA VAL A 87 5.35 1.39 1.23
C VAL A 87 4.04 2.14 1.42
N ALA A 88 3.63 2.97 0.45
CA ALA A 88 2.37 3.70 0.53
C ALA A 88 1.16 2.75 0.58
N HIS A 89 1.18 1.66 -0.20
CA HIS A 89 0.14 0.63 -0.20
C HIS A 89 0.00 -0.02 1.18
N GLU A 90 1.06 -0.58 1.70
CA GLU A 90 1.03 -1.31 2.97
C GLU A 90 0.73 -0.40 4.18
N ILE A 91 1.19 0.85 4.14
CA ILE A 91 0.80 1.87 5.13
C ILE A 91 -0.70 2.18 5.04
N GLY A 92 -1.25 2.17 3.83
CA GLY A 92 -2.70 2.31 3.61
C GLY A 92 -3.49 1.27 4.38
N HIS A 93 -3.07 0.00 4.37
CA HIS A 93 -3.64 -1.04 5.22
C HIS A 93 -3.43 -0.75 6.70
N GLY A 94 -2.22 -0.37 7.10
CA GLY A 94 -1.87 -0.17 8.53
C GLY A 94 -2.51 1.06 9.19
N LEU A 95 -2.78 2.11 8.45
CA LEU A 95 -3.42 3.34 8.92
C LEU A 95 -4.92 3.39 8.61
N GLY A 96 -5.39 2.55 7.72
CA GLY A 96 -6.78 2.48 7.27
C GLY A 96 -7.74 2.04 8.37
N LYS A 97 -9.01 2.37 8.19
CA LYS A 97 -10.10 1.99 9.08
C LYS A 97 -10.75 0.65 8.68
N TYR A 98 -10.60 0.22 7.43
CA TYR A 98 -11.20 -1.00 6.90
C TYR A 98 -10.22 -2.18 6.98
N GLN A 99 -9.88 -2.61 8.19
CA GLN A 99 -9.07 -3.80 8.40
C GLN A 99 -9.96 -5.04 8.47
N ALA A 100 -9.89 -5.89 7.45
CA ALA A 100 -10.63 -7.14 7.46
C ALA A 100 -10.12 -8.05 8.58
N LYS A 101 -11.04 -8.54 9.41
CA LYS A 101 -10.78 -9.59 10.40
C LYS A 101 -10.64 -10.96 9.72
N SER A 102 -10.37 -12.02 10.48
CA SER A 102 -10.38 -13.38 9.96
C SER A 102 -11.73 -13.75 9.33
N ALA A 103 -11.75 -14.67 8.37
CA ALA A 103 -12.98 -15.09 7.68
C ALA A 103 -14.07 -15.56 8.65
N SER A 104 -13.67 -16.19 9.77
CA SER A 104 -14.59 -16.69 10.81
C SER A 104 -15.38 -15.58 11.55
N TYR A 105 -14.94 -14.33 11.44
CA TYR A 105 -15.65 -13.19 12.05
C TYR A 105 -16.91 -12.77 11.26
N TYR A 106 -17.01 -13.17 10.00
CA TYR A 106 -18.08 -12.72 9.11
C TYR A 106 -19.12 -13.81 8.91
N ASN A 107 -20.40 -13.44 8.97
CA ASN A 107 -21.52 -14.36 8.80
C ASN A 107 -21.67 -14.89 7.36
N THR A 108 -21.08 -14.21 6.37
CA THR A 108 -21.15 -14.59 4.97
C THR A 108 -19.81 -14.37 4.27
N ALA A 109 -19.52 -15.17 3.24
CA ALA A 109 -18.37 -14.98 2.38
C ALA A 109 -18.41 -13.61 1.67
N LYS A 110 -19.60 -13.12 1.32
CA LYS A 110 -19.80 -11.80 0.71
C LYS A 110 -19.37 -10.68 1.64
N ALA A 111 -19.75 -10.73 2.93
CA ALA A 111 -19.36 -9.72 3.91
C ALA A 111 -17.83 -9.72 4.14
N TYR A 112 -17.22 -10.90 4.20
CA TYR A 112 -15.76 -11.01 4.27
C TYR A 112 -15.07 -10.42 3.04
N ALA A 113 -15.56 -10.78 1.83
CA ALA A 113 -15.00 -10.27 0.58
C ALA A 113 -15.13 -8.74 0.49
N GLN A 114 -16.25 -8.18 0.91
CA GLN A 114 -16.45 -6.73 0.94
C GLN A 114 -15.49 -6.02 1.90
N ALA A 115 -15.31 -6.56 3.11
CA ALA A 115 -14.37 -6.00 4.09
C ALA A 115 -12.93 -6.03 3.57
N ARG A 116 -12.51 -7.13 2.94
CA ARG A 116 -11.21 -7.25 2.26
C ARG A 116 -11.08 -6.23 1.14
N GLY A 117 -12.10 -6.10 0.30
CA GLY A 117 -12.11 -5.16 -0.81
C GLY A 117 -11.97 -3.70 -0.37
N TYR A 118 -12.57 -3.32 0.73
CA TYR A 118 -12.42 -1.97 1.27
C TYR A 118 -11.03 -1.73 1.88
N GLY A 119 -10.42 -2.73 2.50
CA GLY A 119 -9.02 -2.66 2.93
C GLY A 119 -8.06 -2.43 1.76
N GLU A 120 -8.22 -3.19 0.67
CA GLU A 120 -7.45 -2.99 -0.57
C GLU A 120 -7.74 -1.60 -1.19
N ALA A 121 -8.99 -1.14 -1.14
CA ALA A 121 -9.34 0.18 -1.64
C ALA A 121 -8.64 1.31 -0.87
N GLU A 122 -8.52 1.20 0.46
CA GLU A 122 -7.75 2.16 1.27
C GLU A 122 -6.27 2.17 0.90
N ALA A 123 -5.67 1.00 0.70
CA ALA A 123 -4.27 0.87 0.31
C ALA A 123 -4.00 1.53 -1.05
N ILE A 124 -4.81 1.20 -2.06
CA ILE A 124 -4.70 1.78 -3.42
C ILE A 124 -4.99 3.28 -3.40
N PHE A 125 -5.95 3.73 -2.61
CA PHE A 125 -6.23 5.17 -2.48
C PHE A 125 -5.05 5.91 -1.84
N ASN A 126 -4.33 5.27 -0.91
CA ASN A 126 -3.13 5.83 -0.32
C ASN A 126 -1.97 5.93 -1.31
N GLU A 127 -1.78 4.92 -2.17
CA GLU A 127 -0.85 5.02 -3.31
C GLU A 127 -1.20 6.24 -4.20
N ALA A 128 -2.48 6.38 -4.55
CA ALA A 128 -2.95 7.49 -5.37
C ALA A 128 -2.66 8.86 -4.75
N ARG A 129 -2.79 9.00 -3.43
CA ARG A 129 -2.45 10.24 -2.70
C ARG A 129 -0.97 10.55 -2.76
N MET A 130 -0.12 9.53 -2.59
CA MET A 130 1.33 9.66 -2.71
C MET A 130 1.71 10.16 -4.11
N ILE A 131 1.18 9.53 -5.16
CA ILE A 131 1.45 9.89 -6.55
C ILE A 131 0.91 11.27 -6.89
N ALA A 132 -0.29 11.62 -6.42
CA ALA A 132 -0.84 12.97 -6.61
C ALA A 132 0.03 14.06 -5.98
N TYR A 133 0.69 13.77 -4.85
CA TYR A 133 1.66 14.66 -4.27
C TYR A 133 2.89 14.81 -5.17
N GLU A 134 3.43 13.71 -5.68
CA GLU A 134 4.60 13.73 -6.57
C GLU A 134 4.32 14.46 -7.87
N GLU A 135 3.17 14.25 -8.50
CA GLU A 135 2.77 14.96 -9.72
C GLU A 135 2.71 16.47 -9.52
N ARG A 136 2.15 16.92 -8.41
CA ARG A 136 2.07 18.36 -8.11
C ARG A 136 3.43 19.02 -7.92
N ASN A 137 4.41 18.27 -7.42
CA ASN A 137 5.72 18.83 -7.06
C ASN A 137 6.81 18.53 -8.10
N ASN A 138 6.68 17.45 -8.87
CA ASN A 138 7.75 16.92 -9.72
C ASN A 138 7.30 16.62 -11.18
N GLY A 139 6.02 16.87 -11.51
CA GLY A 139 5.48 16.57 -12.85
C GLY A 139 4.89 15.19 -13.03
N SER A 140 4.28 14.93 -14.20
CA SER A 140 3.38 13.79 -14.46
C SER A 140 4.04 12.41 -14.65
N ALA A 141 5.37 12.31 -14.57
CA ALA A 141 6.09 11.04 -14.84
C ALA A 141 5.76 9.90 -13.88
N TYR A 142 5.04 10.18 -12.80
CA TYR A 142 4.75 9.25 -11.70
C TYR A 142 3.41 8.53 -11.82
N SER A 143 2.52 8.97 -12.69
CA SER A 143 1.12 8.52 -12.74
C SER A 143 0.88 7.07 -13.17
N THR A 144 1.89 6.43 -13.76
CA THR A 144 1.77 5.07 -14.33
C THR A 144 1.99 3.94 -13.31
N GLN A 145 2.26 4.25 -12.05
CA GLN A 145 2.74 3.28 -11.06
C GLN A 145 1.66 2.69 -10.15
N ILE A 146 0.41 3.09 -10.29
CA ILE A 146 -0.69 2.52 -9.49
C ILE A 146 -1.19 1.23 -10.12
N SER A 147 -1.40 0.22 -9.27
CA SER A 147 -1.99 -1.05 -9.64
C SER A 147 -3.26 -0.86 -10.49
N GLY A 148 -3.29 -1.47 -11.67
CA GLY A 148 -4.49 -1.56 -12.50
C GLY A 148 -4.91 -0.29 -13.24
N ASN A 149 -4.04 0.67 -13.46
CA ASN A 149 -4.36 1.94 -14.17
C ASN A 149 -5.53 2.74 -13.56
N LEU A 150 -5.76 2.61 -12.24
CA LEU A 150 -6.88 3.24 -11.55
C LEU A 150 -6.66 4.73 -11.25
N TYR A 151 -5.41 5.19 -11.31
CA TYR A 151 -5.08 6.56 -10.91
C TYR A 151 -5.91 7.65 -11.61
N PRO A 152 -6.17 7.60 -12.94
CA PRO A 152 -7.01 8.60 -13.60
C PRO A 152 -8.43 8.66 -13.04
N TYR A 153 -8.96 7.54 -12.56
CA TYR A 153 -10.32 7.45 -12.00
C TYR A 153 -10.39 7.88 -10.52
N ILE A 154 -9.26 7.85 -9.81
CA ILE A 154 -9.16 8.18 -8.38
C ILE A 154 -8.75 9.64 -8.17
N LYS A 155 -7.93 10.18 -9.07
CA LYS A 155 -7.35 11.53 -8.97
C LYS A 155 -8.43 12.59 -8.73
N GLY A 156 -8.23 13.39 -7.66
CA GLY A 156 -9.14 14.48 -7.30
C GLY A 156 -10.45 14.07 -6.62
N LYS A 157 -10.67 12.77 -6.37
CA LYS A 157 -11.86 12.26 -5.68
C LYS A 157 -11.57 11.95 -4.22
N SER A 158 -12.63 11.94 -3.39
CA SER A 158 -12.54 11.42 -2.02
C SER A 158 -12.58 9.89 -2.01
N PHE A 159 -12.09 9.28 -0.92
CA PHE A 159 -12.15 7.83 -0.75
C PHE A 159 -13.59 7.29 -0.86
N GLU A 160 -14.56 7.95 -0.23
CA GLU A 160 -15.97 7.52 -0.26
C GLU A 160 -16.57 7.49 -1.68
N GLN A 161 -16.08 8.35 -2.60
CA GLN A 161 -16.52 8.37 -3.99
C GLN A 161 -15.96 7.23 -4.84
N VAL A 162 -14.85 6.62 -4.43
CA VAL A 162 -14.14 5.64 -5.26
C VAL A 162 -13.98 4.26 -4.62
N LYS A 163 -14.27 4.12 -3.32
CA LYS A 163 -14.03 2.88 -2.58
C LYS A 163 -14.70 1.65 -3.21
N ASP A 164 -15.95 1.79 -3.65
CA ASP A 164 -16.69 0.67 -4.26
C ASP A 164 -16.12 0.29 -5.64
N LEU A 165 -15.69 1.29 -6.42
CA LEU A 165 -15.03 1.06 -7.70
C LEU A 165 -13.72 0.29 -7.51
N ILE A 166 -12.87 0.77 -6.61
CA ILE A 166 -11.57 0.15 -6.34
C ILE A 166 -11.75 -1.25 -5.77
N ALA A 167 -12.67 -1.42 -4.81
CA ALA A 167 -12.93 -2.71 -4.18
C ALA A 167 -13.39 -3.77 -5.18
N ARG A 168 -14.22 -3.41 -6.15
CA ARG A 168 -14.70 -4.33 -7.20
C ARG A 168 -13.60 -4.73 -8.18
N GLN A 169 -12.71 -3.83 -8.53
CA GLN A 169 -11.69 -4.07 -9.56
C GLN A 169 -10.45 -4.81 -9.03
N ASN A 170 -10.10 -4.65 -7.76
CA ASN A 170 -8.81 -5.12 -7.23
C ASN A 170 -8.89 -6.21 -6.17
N CYS A 171 -10.07 -6.66 -5.80
CA CYS A 171 -10.17 -7.77 -4.87
C CYS A 171 -10.13 -9.11 -5.61
N MET A 172 -8.95 -9.64 -5.91
CA MET A 172 -8.81 -11.00 -6.46
C MET A 172 -9.43 -12.06 -5.55
N VAL A 173 -9.36 -11.87 -4.23
CA VAL A 173 -10.03 -12.72 -3.24
C VAL A 173 -11.54 -12.65 -3.39
N CYS A 174 -12.11 -11.45 -3.63
CA CYS A 174 -13.54 -11.27 -3.87
C CYS A 174 -14.00 -11.98 -5.14
N VAL A 175 -13.21 -11.92 -6.22
CA VAL A 175 -13.51 -12.62 -7.47
C VAL A 175 -13.44 -14.14 -7.28
N GLN A 176 -12.46 -14.65 -6.54
CA GLN A 176 -12.35 -16.10 -6.26
C GLN A 176 -13.47 -16.59 -5.35
N ILE A 177 -13.86 -15.81 -4.33
CA ILE A 177 -14.99 -16.16 -3.46
C ILE A 177 -16.29 -16.12 -4.27
N GLN A 178 -16.50 -15.11 -5.10
CA GLN A 178 -17.68 -15.02 -5.96
C GLN A 178 -17.77 -16.22 -6.91
N LYS A 179 -16.69 -16.58 -7.61
CA LYS A 179 -16.65 -17.77 -8.47
C LYS A 179 -16.95 -19.07 -7.71
N LYS A 180 -16.46 -19.21 -6.47
CA LYS A 180 -16.81 -20.37 -5.63
C LYS A 180 -18.28 -20.39 -5.24
N MET A 181 -18.87 -19.25 -4.95
CA MET A 181 -20.29 -19.15 -4.61
C MET A 181 -21.19 -19.45 -5.81
N ASP A 182 -20.80 -18.98 -7.01
CA ASP A 182 -21.54 -19.22 -8.26
C ASP A 182 -21.50 -20.69 -8.70
N LEU A 183 -20.48 -21.44 -8.25
CA LEU A 183 -20.36 -22.89 -8.51
C LEU A 183 -21.14 -23.78 -7.50
N LEU A 184 -21.67 -23.19 -6.43
CA LEU A 184 -22.42 -23.88 -5.38
C LEU A 184 -23.93 -23.62 -5.46
N ASN A 185 -24.37 -22.78 -6.39
CA ASN A 185 -25.76 -22.53 -6.78
C ASN A 185 -26.08 -23.13 -8.14
#